data_e0078434281008b07e5569e8a42f7dec
#
_entry.id   e0078434281008b07e5569e8a42f7dec
#
_cell.length_a   1.000
_cell.length_b   1.000
_cell.length_c   1.000
_cell.angle_alpha   90.00
_cell.angle_beta   90.00
_cell.angle_gamma   90.00
#
_symmetry.space_group_name_H-M   'P 1'
#
loop_
_entity.id
_entity.type
_entity.pdbx_description
1 polymer ?
#
loop_
_entity_poly.entity_id
_entity_poly.type
_entity_poly.pdbx_seq_one_letter_code
_entity_poly.pdbx_strand_id
1 'polypeptide(L)'
;MATGKSEPEAPLRLGLFGGTFNPMHYGHLRSAEEVCEALGLTRLWFIPAGHPPHKTARGITPFEMRLEMSRLAVGDHPVMSVSDLEGRRPGRSYSIETLRQIRQEVGPAWELYFILGLDAVLEIATWKDYKDLFTLSDFVVLDRPGYDRQRLEEVLLGEVHPLFRPLTEEQGFQHPSGHKVVLQETTLMDISGTGIREMVRHGRSIRYLLPEAVREYIITHRLYL
;
A
#
# COMPACT_ATOMS: atom_id res chain seq x y z
N MET A 1 -8.90 31.07 38.05
CA MET A 1 -7.88 30.61 37.14
C MET A 1 -8.38 29.29 36.55
N ALA A 2 -8.89 29.31 35.31
CA ALA A 2 -9.37 28.12 34.63
C ALA A 2 -8.14 27.45 33.97
N THR A 3 -7.76 26.29 34.48
CA THR A 3 -6.76 25.43 33.83
C THR A 3 -7.39 24.86 32.56
N GLY A 4 -7.05 25.46 31.44
CA GLY A 4 -7.40 24.89 30.13
C GLY A 4 -6.76 23.52 30.00
N LYS A 5 -7.56 22.46 30.10
CA LYS A 5 -7.17 21.14 29.62
C LYS A 5 -7.07 21.28 28.11
N SER A 6 -5.84 21.23 27.58
CA SER A 6 -5.64 21.01 26.14
C SER A 6 -6.33 19.71 25.78
N GLU A 7 -7.24 19.77 24.82
CA GLU A 7 -7.77 18.54 24.21
C GLU A 7 -6.58 17.72 23.71
N PRO A 8 -6.61 16.38 23.84
CA PRO A 8 -5.54 15.55 23.33
C PRO A 8 -5.42 15.79 21.82
N GLU A 9 -4.24 16.16 21.34
CA GLU A 9 -3.98 16.25 19.91
C GLU A 9 -4.36 14.93 19.25
N ALA A 10 -5.07 15.01 18.14
CA ALA A 10 -5.45 13.83 17.37
C ALA A 10 -4.20 13.01 17.02
N PRO A 11 -4.27 11.67 17.09
CA PRO A 11 -3.12 10.83 16.82
C PRO A 11 -2.62 11.06 15.39
N LEU A 12 -1.29 11.12 15.23
CA LEU A 12 -0.66 11.24 13.92
C LEU A 12 -0.69 9.85 13.23
N ARG A 13 -1.44 9.73 12.14
CA ARG A 13 -1.66 8.47 11.43
C ARG A 13 -1.04 8.50 10.04
N LEU A 14 -0.13 7.56 9.77
CA LEU A 14 0.56 7.45 8.48
C LEU A 14 0.22 6.14 7.78
N GLY A 15 -0.48 6.24 6.65
CA GLY A 15 -0.68 5.15 5.72
C GLY A 15 0.55 4.91 4.85
N LEU A 16 0.93 3.65 4.66
CA LEU A 16 2.05 3.20 3.85
C LEU A 16 1.53 2.23 2.79
N PHE A 17 1.36 2.72 1.58
CA PHE A 17 0.83 1.93 0.47
C PHE A 17 1.98 1.49 -0.45
N GLY A 18 2.49 0.29 -0.20
CA GLY A 18 3.54 -0.32 -1.01
C GLY A 18 3.01 -0.91 -2.31
N GLY A 19 3.78 -0.81 -3.39
CA GLY A 19 3.38 -1.42 -4.65
C GLY A 19 4.41 -1.28 -5.75
N THR A 20 4.27 -2.09 -6.81
CA THR A 20 5.13 -1.93 -8.00
C THR A 20 4.75 -0.67 -8.80
N PHE A 21 3.47 -0.32 -8.83
CA PHE A 21 2.91 0.83 -9.57
C PHE A 21 3.41 0.91 -11.03
N ASN A 22 3.07 -0.10 -11.81
CA ASN A 22 3.57 -0.25 -13.19
C ASN A 22 2.43 -0.39 -14.22
N PRO A 23 1.67 0.71 -14.49
CA PRO A 23 1.68 2.02 -13.84
C PRO A 23 0.75 2.12 -12.62
N MET A 24 0.78 3.27 -11.91
CA MET A 24 -0.28 3.68 -10.99
C MET A 24 -1.56 3.98 -11.77
N HIS A 25 -2.72 3.64 -11.17
CA HIS A 25 -4.03 3.75 -11.82
C HIS A 25 -5.15 4.07 -10.82
N TYR A 26 -6.35 4.37 -11.29
CA TYR A 26 -7.47 4.78 -10.43
C TYR A 26 -7.86 3.73 -9.38
N GLY A 27 -7.66 2.44 -9.64
CA GLY A 27 -7.86 1.42 -8.60
C GLY A 27 -6.99 1.63 -7.35
N HIS A 28 -5.72 2.03 -7.51
CA HIS A 28 -4.86 2.37 -6.38
C HIS A 28 -5.30 3.66 -5.68
N LEU A 29 -5.58 4.71 -6.47
CA LEU A 29 -5.93 6.03 -5.95
C LEU A 29 -7.26 6.00 -5.19
N ARG A 30 -8.28 5.33 -5.74
CA ARG A 30 -9.60 5.25 -5.10
C ARG A 30 -9.54 4.47 -3.79
N SER A 31 -8.86 3.31 -3.78
CA SER A 31 -8.68 2.56 -2.54
C SER A 31 -7.91 3.36 -1.49
N ALA A 32 -6.89 4.12 -1.88
CA ALA A 32 -6.14 4.97 -0.95
C ALA A 32 -7.00 6.08 -0.36
N GLU A 33 -7.84 6.73 -1.17
CA GLU A 33 -8.77 7.77 -0.71
C GLU A 33 -9.71 7.23 0.36
N GLU A 34 -10.36 6.09 0.09
CA GLU A 34 -11.30 5.47 1.02
C GLU A 34 -10.62 5.03 2.33
N VAL A 35 -9.38 4.55 2.27
CA VAL A 35 -8.59 4.23 3.46
C VAL A 35 -8.25 5.50 4.26
N CYS A 36 -7.89 6.60 3.57
CA CYS A 36 -7.63 7.88 4.25
C CYS A 36 -8.86 8.36 5.01
N GLU A 37 -10.04 8.30 4.39
CA GLU A 37 -11.31 8.69 5.00
C GLU A 37 -11.68 7.77 6.18
N ALA A 38 -11.67 6.44 5.96
CA ALA A 38 -12.10 5.45 6.94
C ALA A 38 -11.26 5.46 8.22
N LEU A 39 -9.94 5.64 8.09
CA LEU A 39 -9.01 5.62 9.21
C LEU A 39 -8.59 7.01 9.72
N GLY A 40 -9.07 8.08 9.09
CA GLY A 40 -8.66 9.44 9.43
C GLY A 40 -7.15 9.63 9.32
N LEU A 41 -6.54 9.17 8.22
CA LEU A 41 -5.10 9.27 8.05
C LEU A 41 -4.66 10.74 7.95
N THR A 42 -3.64 11.11 8.71
CA THR A 42 -2.99 12.42 8.64
C THR A 42 -2.16 12.55 7.35
N ARG A 43 -1.53 11.44 6.94
CA ARG A 43 -0.73 11.32 5.71
C ARG A 43 -0.83 9.91 5.14
N LEU A 44 -0.66 9.81 3.82
CA LEU A 44 -0.47 8.53 3.14
C LEU A 44 0.72 8.64 2.18
N TRP A 45 1.64 7.69 2.28
CA TRP A 45 2.77 7.57 1.36
C TRP A 45 2.58 6.38 0.44
N PHE A 46 2.52 6.64 -0.87
CA PHE A 46 2.75 5.61 -1.87
C PHE A 46 4.24 5.32 -1.96
N ILE A 47 4.60 4.05 -1.88
CA ILE A 47 6.00 3.61 -1.88
C ILE A 47 6.22 2.69 -3.08
N PRO A 48 6.63 3.24 -4.25
CA PRO A 48 6.99 2.41 -5.39
C PRO A 48 8.17 1.50 -5.06
N ALA A 49 8.01 0.19 -5.27
CA ALA A 49 9.07 -0.77 -5.01
C ALA A 49 10.29 -0.49 -5.91
N GLY A 50 11.46 -0.29 -5.32
CA GLY A 50 12.72 -0.08 -6.05
C GLY A 50 13.06 -1.29 -6.88
N HIS A 51 13.31 -2.43 -6.21
CA HIS A 51 13.62 -3.72 -6.82
C HIS A 51 12.73 -4.81 -6.21
N PRO A 52 11.51 -5.04 -6.76
CA PRO A 52 10.55 -6.00 -6.21
C PRO A 52 11.14 -7.42 -6.14
N PRO A 53 11.19 -8.08 -4.97
CA PRO A 53 11.88 -9.37 -4.82
C PRO A 53 11.16 -10.54 -5.51
N HIS A 54 9.84 -10.47 -5.63
CA HIS A 54 8.99 -11.54 -6.17
C HIS A 54 8.69 -11.39 -7.67
N LYS A 55 9.20 -10.34 -8.34
CA LYS A 55 8.99 -10.12 -9.77
C LYS A 55 10.30 -10.18 -10.52
N THR A 56 10.29 -10.88 -11.65
CA THR A 56 11.43 -10.83 -12.59
C THR A 56 11.53 -9.41 -13.15
N ALA A 57 12.76 -8.90 -13.30
CA ALA A 57 13.01 -7.57 -13.87
C ALA A 57 12.44 -7.42 -15.30
N ARG A 58 12.17 -8.55 -15.98
CA ARG A 58 11.63 -8.58 -17.34
C ARG A 58 10.18 -8.07 -17.33
N GLY A 59 9.92 -6.92 -17.96
CA GLY A 59 8.59 -6.31 -18.10
C GLY A 59 8.20 -5.31 -16.98
N ILE A 60 9.12 -4.99 -16.06
CA ILE A 60 8.93 -3.88 -15.12
C ILE A 60 9.63 -2.65 -15.66
N THR A 61 8.90 -1.55 -15.78
CA THR A 61 9.45 -0.24 -16.13
C THR A 61 10.48 0.21 -15.09
N PRO A 62 11.58 0.89 -15.48
CA PRO A 62 12.58 1.43 -14.55
C PRO A 62 11.95 2.19 -13.38
N PHE A 63 12.62 2.13 -12.23
CA PHE A 63 12.10 2.72 -11.00
C PHE A 63 11.75 4.20 -11.15
N GLU A 64 12.63 4.98 -11.74
CA GLU A 64 12.48 6.44 -11.91
C GLU A 64 11.22 6.79 -12.72
N MET A 65 10.91 6.01 -13.74
CA MET A 65 9.71 6.20 -14.55
C MET A 65 8.44 5.83 -13.78
N ARG A 66 8.49 4.76 -12.96
CA ARG A 66 7.36 4.36 -12.11
C ARG A 66 7.13 5.36 -10.99
N LEU A 67 8.20 5.89 -10.43
CA LEU A 67 8.17 6.96 -9.43
C LEU A 67 7.51 8.22 -10.01
N GLU A 68 7.93 8.62 -11.21
CA GLU A 68 7.37 9.80 -11.87
C GLU A 68 5.89 9.60 -12.22
N MET A 69 5.51 8.47 -12.80
CA MET A 69 4.10 8.15 -13.03
C MET A 69 3.27 8.17 -11.73
N SER A 70 3.86 7.74 -10.61
CA SER A 70 3.19 7.79 -9.31
C SER A 70 3.02 9.23 -8.81
N ARG A 71 4.03 10.09 -8.98
CA ARG A 71 3.94 11.52 -8.65
C ARG A 71 2.89 12.23 -9.50
N LEU A 72 2.89 12.00 -10.81
CA LEU A 72 1.87 12.52 -11.72
C LEU A 72 0.45 12.04 -11.37
N ALA A 73 0.34 10.81 -10.87
CA ALA A 73 -0.96 10.25 -10.49
C ALA A 73 -1.51 10.87 -9.21
N VAL A 74 -0.66 11.12 -8.21
CA VAL A 74 -1.05 11.71 -6.93
C VAL A 74 -1.30 13.21 -7.04
N GLY A 75 -0.51 13.92 -7.87
CA GLY A 75 -0.63 15.38 -8.04
C GLY A 75 -0.47 16.13 -6.72
N ASP A 76 -1.27 17.17 -6.55
CA ASP A 76 -1.26 18.07 -5.38
C ASP A 76 -2.22 17.62 -4.27
N HIS A 77 -2.39 16.31 -4.07
CA HIS A 77 -3.29 15.81 -3.04
C HIS A 77 -2.84 16.21 -1.63
N PRO A 78 -3.73 16.75 -0.76
CA PRO A 78 -3.32 17.32 0.52
C PRO A 78 -2.79 16.29 1.54
N VAL A 79 -3.23 15.04 1.45
CA VAL A 79 -2.89 13.96 2.39
C VAL A 79 -1.92 12.95 1.78
N MET A 80 -1.99 12.73 0.46
CA MET A 80 -1.19 11.70 -0.24
C MET A 80 0.10 12.27 -0.81
N SER A 81 1.16 11.49 -0.75
CA SER A 81 2.44 11.81 -1.39
C SER A 81 3.15 10.54 -1.85
N VAL A 82 4.21 10.70 -2.63
CA VAL A 82 5.01 9.57 -3.14
C VAL A 82 6.40 9.60 -2.55
N SER A 83 6.81 8.52 -1.91
CA SER A 83 8.14 8.34 -1.33
C SER A 83 9.04 7.56 -2.31
N ASP A 84 10.26 8.02 -2.50
CA ASP A 84 11.30 7.34 -3.28
C ASP A 84 12.24 6.48 -2.41
N LEU A 85 11.86 6.26 -1.16
CA LEU A 85 12.67 5.62 -0.12
C LEU A 85 13.28 4.27 -0.60
N GLU A 86 12.50 3.42 -1.24
CA GLU A 86 12.99 2.12 -1.70
C GLU A 86 13.92 2.22 -2.92
N GLY A 87 13.76 3.24 -3.76
CA GLY A 87 14.67 3.49 -4.88
C GLY A 87 16.04 4.01 -4.48
N ARG A 88 16.12 4.71 -3.34
CA ARG A 88 17.42 5.19 -2.80
C ARG A 88 18.22 4.08 -2.12
N ARG A 89 17.55 3.00 -1.71
CA ARG A 89 18.20 1.89 -1.02
C ARG A 89 18.77 0.88 -2.02
N PRO A 90 20.05 0.49 -1.90
CA PRO A 90 20.62 -0.55 -2.75
C PRO A 90 20.01 -1.92 -2.41
N GLY A 91 19.89 -2.78 -3.42
CA GLY A 91 19.42 -4.15 -3.24
C GLY A 91 17.91 -4.31 -3.40
N ARG A 92 17.38 -5.43 -2.91
CA ARG A 92 15.96 -5.77 -3.03
C ARG A 92 15.10 -4.96 -2.06
N SER A 93 13.90 -4.61 -2.48
CA SER A 93 12.91 -3.89 -1.68
C SER A 93 12.16 -4.84 -0.76
N TYR A 94 12.62 -4.97 0.48
CA TYR A 94 11.92 -5.76 1.50
C TYR A 94 11.09 -4.87 2.41
N SER A 95 9.81 -5.19 2.56
CA SER A 95 8.85 -4.42 3.36
C SER A 95 9.27 -4.24 4.82
N ILE A 96 9.92 -5.26 5.41
CA ILE A 96 10.43 -5.17 6.77
C ILE A 96 11.49 -4.07 6.94
N GLU A 97 12.39 -3.92 5.97
CA GLU A 97 13.41 -2.87 5.98
C GLU A 97 12.79 -1.49 5.78
N THR A 98 11.78 -1.42 4.91
CA THR A 98 11.02 -0.20 4.64
C THR A 98 10.28 0.26 5.89
N LEU A 99 9.57 -0.62 6.59
CA LEU A 99 8.86 -0.29 7.82
C LEU A 99 9.82 0.12 8.96
N ARG A 100 10.94 -0.59 9.12
CA ARG A 100 11.98 -0.24 10.12
C ARG A 100 12.56 1.14 9.86
N GLN A 101 12.88 1.46 8.60
CA GLN A 101 13.41 2.77 8.23
C GLN A 101 12.38 3.87 8.47
N ILE A 102 11.14 3.71 8.03
CA ILE A 102 10.07 4.69 8.25
C ILE A 102 9.84 4.91 9.75
N ARG A 103 9.77 3.83 10.55
CA ARG A 103 9.63 3.95 12.01
C ARG A 103 10.74 4.78 12.64
N GLN A 104 11.99 4.66 12.16
CA GLN A 104 13.11 5.46 12.62
C GLN A 104 12.99 6.94 12.20
N GLU A 105 12.50 7.19 10.97
CA GLU A 105 12.35 8.55 10.44
C GLU A 105 11.23 9.34 11.11
N VAL A 106 10.06 8.71 11.32
CA VAL A 106 8.88 9.41 11.85
C VAL A 106 8.78 9.34 13.38
N GLY A 107 9.44 8.39 14.01
CA GLY A 107 9.44 8.19 15.45
C GLY A 107 8.17 7.52 16.01
N PRO A 108 8.08 7.32 17.34
CA PRO A 108 7.02 6.55 18.00
C PRO A 108 5.67 7.25 18.08
N ALA A 109 5.62 8.58 17.88
CA ALA A 109 4.38 9.35 17.95
C ALA A 109 3.42 9.06 16.78
N TRP A 110 3.91 8.46 15.70
CA TRP A 110 3.12 8.09 14.53
C TRP A 110 2.58 6.68 14.64
N GLU A 111 1.29 6.52 14.46
CA GLU A 111 0.66 5.24 14.17
C GLU A 111 0.89 4.88 12.69
N LEU A 112 1.46 3.70 12.43
CA LEU A 112 1.74 3.25 11.06
C LEU A 112 0.69 2.24 10.61
N TYR A 113 0.16 2.43 9.42
CA TYR A 113 -0.83 1.58 8.76
C TYR A 113 -0.26 1.07 7.44
N PHE A 114 0.11 -0.21 7.37
CA PHE A 114 0.65 -0.82 6.14
C PHE A 114 -0.49 -1.36 5.28
N ILE A 115 -0.69 -0.76 4.12
CA ILE A 115 -1.84 -0.99 3.23
C ILE A 115 -1.44 -1.98 2.13
N LEU A 116 -2.15 -3.09 2.03
CA LEU A 116 -1.90 -4.18 1.07
C LEU A 116 -3.21 -4.71 0.49
N GLY A 117 -3.15 -5.27 -0.73
CA GLY A 117 -4.21 -6.14 -1.22
C GLY A 117 -4.23 -7.49 -0.49
N LEU A 118 -5.40 -8.11 -0.40
CA LEU A 118 -5.57 -9.42 0.25
C LEU A 118 -4.67 -10.50 -0.39
N ASP A 119 -4.50 -10.47 -1.72
CA ASP A 119 -3.59 -11.36 -2.44
C ASP A 119 -2.16 -11.33 -1.89
N ALA A 120 -1.66 -10.15 -1.57
CA ALA A 120 -0.32 -9.97 -1.00
C ALA A 120 -0.21 -10.51 0.43
N VAL A 121 -1.26 -10.36 1.24
CA VAL A 121 -1.29 -10.91 2.60
C VAL A 121 -1.38 -12.42 2.61
N LEU A 122 -2.09 -13.03 1.67
CA LEU A 122 -2.16 -14.48 1.53
C LEU A 122 -0.80 -15.12 1.16
N GLU A 123 0.11 -14.34 0.60
CA GLU A 123 1.48 -14.77 0.29
C GLU A 123 2.51 -14.27 1.32
N ILE A 124 2.07 -13.68 2.43
CA ILE A 124 2.93 -12.96 3.38
C ILE A 124 4.06 -13.83 3.95
N ALA A 125 3.82 -15.14 4.14
CA ALA A 125 4.81 -16.09 4.64
C ALA A 125 6.04 -16.24 3.72
N THR A 126 5.93 -15.82 2.47
CA THR A 126 7.07 -15.79 1.53
C THR A 126 7.96 -14.56 1.69
N TRP A 127 7.53 -13.58 2.50
CA TRP A 127 8.23 -12.32 2.67
C TRP A 127 9.35 -12.44 3.70
N LYS A 128 10.40 -11.65 3.50
CA LYS A 128 11.52 -11.59 4.45
C LYS A 128 11.05 -11.11 5.81
N ASP A 129 11.42 -11.83 6.87
CA ASP A 129 11.08 -11.51 8.27
C ASP A 129 9.59 -11.18 8.46
N TYR A 130 8.71 -11.90 7.77
CA TYR A 130 7.28 -11.58 7.69
C TYR A 130 6.57 -11.50 9.04
N LYS A 131 7.00 -12.29 10.04
CA LYS A 131 6.41 -12.27 11.39
C LYS A 131 6.67 -10.95 12.09
N ASP A 132 7.85 -10.35 11.88
CA ASP A 132 8.22 -9.08 12.49
C ASP A 132 7.40 -7.91 11.93
N LEU A 133 6.86 -8.01 10.70
CA LEU A 133 6.03 -6.97 10.11
C LEU A 133 4.85 -6.58 11.01
N PHE A 134 4.21 -7.59 11.62
CA PHE A 134 3.04 -7.42 12.50
C PHE A 134 3.38 -6.84 13.89
N THR A 135 4.65 -6.58 14.16
CA THR A 135 5.10 -5.90 15.38
C THR A 135 5.46 -4.44 15.16
N LEU A 136 5.43 -3.96 13.90
CA LEU A 136 5.88 -2.62 13.52
C LEU A 136 4.75 -1.68 13.10
N SER A 137 3.65 -2.22 12.62
CA SER A 137 2.52 -1.45 12.08
C SER A 137 1.21 -2.21 12.18
N ASP A 138 0.12 -1.49 12.13
CA ASP A 138 -1.19 -2.06 11.79
C ASP A 138 -1.24 -2.38 10.31
N PHE A 139 -2.02 -3.39 9.93
CA PHE A 139 -2.24 -3.79 8.55
C PHE A 139 -3.64 -3.40 8.11
N VAL A 140 -3.73 -2.77 6.94
CA VAL A 140 -5.00 -2.50 6.27
C VAL A 140 -5.06 -3.36 5.03
N VAL A 141 -5.88 -4.39 5.08
CA VAL A 141 -6.05 -5.36 4.00
C VAL A 141 -7.21 -4.90 3.13
N LEU A 142 -6.90 -4.51 1.90
CA LEU A 142 -7.90 -4.12 0.92
C LEU A 142 -8.65 -5.37 0.46
N ASP A 143 -9.92 -5.44 0.81
CA ASP A 143 -10.79 -6.55 0.40
C ASP A 143 -11.17 -6.40 -1.07
N ARG A 144 -11.16 -7.52 -1.79
CA ARG A 144 -11.65 -7.62 -3.16
C ARG A 144 -12.77 -8.65 -3.20
N PRO A 145 -13.91 -8.36 -3.83
CA PRO A 145 -14.99 -9.33 -3.96
C PRO A 145 -14.51 -10.66 -4.55
N GLY A 146 -14.89 -11.76 -3.90
CA GLY A 146 -14.53 -13.11 -4.34
C GLY A 146 -13.33 -13.73 -3.63
N TYR A 147 -12.68 -13.02 -2.72
CA TYR A 147 -11.65 -13.63 -1.86
C TYR A 147 -12.26 -14.21 -0.58
N ASP A 148 -11.72 -15.34 -0.16
CA ASP A 148 -12.17 -16.07 1.00
C ASP A 148 -11.50 -15.52 2.28
N ARG A 149 -12.29 -14.86 3.12
CA ARG A 149 -11.85 -14.35 4.44
C ARG A 149 -11.33 -15.47 5.35
N GLN A 150 -11.88 -16.67 5.23
CA GLN A 150 -11.43 -17.83 5.99
C GLN A 150 -9.95 -18.13 5.69
N ARG A 151 -9.54 -17.96 4.45
CA ARG A 151 -8.14 -18.15 4.07
C ARG A 151 -7.19 -17.11 4.71
N LEU A 152 -7.64 -15.87 4.91
CA LEU A 152 -6.86 -14.89 5.67
C LEU A 152 -6.65 -15.35 7.12
N GLU A 153 -7.69 -15.82 7.79
CA GLU A 153 -7.61 -16.37 9.15
C GLU A 153 -6.63 -17.55 9.22
N GLU A 154 -6.72 -18.47 8.28
CA GLU A 154 -5.81 -19.63 8.18
C GLU A 154 -4.34 -19.19 8.08
N VAL A 155 -4.05 -18.19 7.24
CA VAL A 155 -2.68 -17.65 7.10
C VAL A 155 -2.23 -16.96 8.39
N LEU A 156 -3.06 -16.11 8.98
CA LEU A 156 -2.69 -15.37 10.19
C LEU A 156 -2.44 -16.31 11.38
N LEU A 157 -3.33 -17.26 11.63
CA LEU A 157 -3.24 -18.19 12.75
C LEU A 157 -2.23 -19.33 12.51
N GLY A 158 -2.17 -19.85 11.28
CA GLY A 158 -1.32 -20.98 10.94
C GLY A 158 0.13 -20.63 10.65
N GLU A 159 0.35 -19.54 9.93
CA GLU A 159 1.68 -19.20 9.42
C GLU A 159 2.35 -18.05 10.19
N VAL A 160 1.57 -17.00 10.54
CA VAL A 160 2.14 -15.82 11.20
C VAL A 160 2.24 -16.03 12.70
N HIS A 161 1.11 -16.13 13.41
CA HIS A 161 1.13 -16.30 14.86
C HIS A 161 -0.17 -16.92 15.39
N PRO A 162 -0.13 -18.05 16.18
CA PRO A 162 -1.32 -18.78 16.60
C PRO A 162 -2.18 -18.05 17.64
N LEU A 163 -1.72 -16.95 18.20
CA LEU A 163 -2.45 -16.16 19.21
C LEU A 163 -3.11 -14.89 18.62
N PHE A 164 -3.28 -14.79 17.32
CA PHE A 164 -4.17 -13.78 16.77
C PHE A 164 -5.58 -13.94 17.33
N ARG A 165 -6.26 -12.84 17.62
CA ARG A 165 -7.63 -12.84 18.16
C ARG A 165 -8.52 -12.02 17.23
N PRO A 166 -9.74 -12.50 16.93
CA PRO A 166 -10.72 -11.70 16.20
C PRO A 166 -11.00 -10.39 16.93
N LEU A 167 -11.17 -9.30 16.20
CA LEU A 167 -11.65 -8.02 16.72
C LEU A 167 -13.17 -8.10 16.91
N THR A 168 -13.69 -7.44 17.94
CA THR A 168 -15.14 -7.45 18.29
C THR A 168 -15.93 -6.37 17.58
N GLU A 169 -15.30 -5.23 17.27
CA GLU A 169 -15.96 -4.03 16.73
C GLU A 169 -15.64 -3.79 15.25
N GLU A 170 -14.54 -4.36 14.78
CA GLU A 170 -14.03 -4.21 13.41
C GLU A 170 -13.85 -5.57 12.74
N GLN A 171 -13.93 -5.61 11.42
CA GLN A 171 -13.60 -6.84 10.70
C GLN A 171 -12.07 -6.99 10.67
N GLY A 172 -11.55 -7.97 11.42
CA GLY A 172 -10.11 -8.16 11.48
C GLY A 172 -9.62 -8.95 12.67
N PHE A 173 -8.33 -8.86 12.92
CA PHE A 173 -7.63 -9.63 13.94
C PHE A 173 -6.63 -8.75 14.70
N GLN A 174 -6.37 -9.05 15.96
CA GLN A 174 -5.33 -8.43 16.77
C GLN A 174 -4.16 -9.38 16.97
N HIS A 175 -2.96 -8.91 16.64
CA HIS A 175 -1.71 -9.60 16.93
C HIS A 175 -1.34 -9.46 18.42
N PRO A 176 -0.61 -10.40 19.04
CA PRO A 176 -0.17 -10.29 20.45
C PRO A 176 0.67 -9.05 20.77
N SER A 177 1.31 -8.41 19.78
CA SER A 177 2.01 -7.13 19.95
C SER A 177 1.08 -5.95 20.22
N GLY A 178 -0.23 -6.11 20.03
CA GLY A 178 -1.23 -5.04 20.11
C GLY A 178 -1.61 -4.47 18.74
N HIS A 179 -0.80 -4.67 17.71
CA HIS A 179 -1.14 -4.25 16.34
C HIS A 179 -2.31 -5.04 15.76
N LYS A 180 -3.01 -4.43 14.81
CA LYS A 180 -4.22 -4.99 14.20
C LYS A 180 -3.99 -5.34 12.73
N VAL A 181 -4.78 -6.27 12.23
CA VAL A 181 -5.01 -6.54 10.81
C VAL A 181 -6.47 -6.25 10.54
N VAL A 182 -6.79 -5.16 9.88
CA VAL A 182 -8.15 -4.70 9.58
C VAL A 182 -8.47 -4.95 8.12
N LEU A 183 -9.63 -5.55 7.84
CA LEU A 183 -10.16 -5.65 6.47
C LEU A 183 -10.92 -4.37 6.15
N GLN A 184 -10.49 -3.71 5.08
CA GLN A 184 -11.12 -2.50 4.58
C GLN A 184 -11.80 -2.77 3.23
N GLU A 185 -13.12 -2.74 3.22
CA GLU A 185 -13.87 -2.75 1.97
C GLU A 185 -13.66 -1.43 1.22
N THR A 186 -13.38 -1.52 -0.07
CA THR A 186 -13.20 -0.36 -0.94
C THR A 186 -13.99 -0.53 -2.24
N THR A 187 -14.29 0.59 -2.90
CA THR A 187 -14.94 0.58 -4.20
C THR A 187 -14.13 -0.28 -5.18
N LEU A 188 -14.73 -1.36 -5.64
CA LEU A 188 -14.09 -2.25 -6.60
C LEU A 188 -13.93 -1.56 -7.94
N MET A 189 -12.69 -1.37 -8.34
CA MET A 189 -12.32 -0.99 -9.69
C MET A 189 -11.54 -2.12 -10.33
N ASP A 190 -12.14 -2.80 -11.32
CA ASP A 190 -11.46 -3.87 -12.08
C ASP A 190 -10.45 -3.27 -13.05
N ILE A 191 -9.42 -2.65 -12.48
CA ILE A 191 -8.31 -2.04 -13.20
C ILE A 191 -7.01 -2.67 -12.70
N SER A 192 -6.19 -3.19 -13.61
CA SER A 192 -4.88 -3.73 -13.27
C SER A 192 -3.78 -3.16 -14.15
N GLY A 193 -2.60 -2.97 -13.54
CA GLY A 193 -1.42 -2.52 -14.30
C GLY A 193 -1.06 -3.47 -15.46
N THR A 194 -1.29 -4.77 -15.30
CA THR A 194 -1.10 -5.75 -16.37
C THR A 194 -2.07 -5.52 -17.52
N GLY A 195 -3.36 -5.34 -17.22
CA GLY A 195 -4.39 -5.03 -18.24
C GLY A 195 -4.07 -3.74 -18.99
N ILE A 196 -3.63 -2.68 -18.27
CA ILE A 196 -3.21 -1.42 -18.90
C ILE A 196 -2.04 -1.63 -19.88
N ARG A 197 -0.99 -2.35 -19.46
CA ARG A 197 0.17 -2.63 -20.33
C ARG A 197 -0.21 -3.46 -21.56
N GLU A 198 -1.10 -4.43 -21.42
CA GLU A 198 -1.65 -5.23 -22.51
C GLU A 198 -2.44 -4.36 -23.50
N MET A 199 -3.28 -3.45 -23.00
CA MET A 199 -4.03 -2.53 -23.84
C MET A 199 -3.10 -1.62 -24.66
N VAL A 200 -2.05 -1.06 -24.03
CA VAL A 200 -1.07 -0.24 -24.76
C VAL A 200 -0.39 -1.06 -25.86
N ARG A 201 0.08 -2.28 -25.54
CA ARG A 201 0.75 -3.17 -26.49
C ARG A 201 -0.11 -3.49 -27.73
N HIS A 202 -1.43 -3.54 -27.54
CA HIS A 202 -2.38 -3.78 -28.63
C HIS A 202 -2.98 -2.50 -29.25
N GLY A 203 -2.41 -1.32 -28.96
CA GLY A 203 -2.88 -0.06 -29.48
C GLY A 203 -4.28 0.36 -29.00
N ARG A 204 -4.77 -0.24 -27.91
CA ARG A 204 -6.07 0.09 -27.31
C ARG A 204 -5.99 1.30 -26.40
N SER A 205 -7.09 2.03 -26.29
CA SER A 205 -7.16 3.20 -25.40
C SER A 205 -7.10 2.78 -23.92
N ILE A 206 -6.25 3.49 -23.16
CA ILE A 206 -6.16 3.38 -21.69
C ILE A 206 -6.76 4.60 -20.98
N ARG A 207 -7.51 5.43 -21.72
CA ARG A 207 -8.17 6.61 -21.16
C ARG A 207 -9.18 6.21 -20.09
N TYR A 208 -9.26 6.97 -19.01
CA TYR A 208 -10.12 6.75 -17.85
C TYR A 208 -9.79 5.52 -16.98
N LEU A 209 -8.67 4.84 -17.22
CA LEU A 209 -8.14 3.82 -16.32
C LEU A 209 -7.12 4.38 -15.33
N LEU A 210 -6.53 5.51 -15.67
CA LEU A 210 -5.51 6.22 -14.91
C LEU A 210 -5.61 7.72 -15.19
N PRO A 211 -4.98 8.57 -14.35
CA PRO A 211 -4.95 10.02 -14.57
C PRO A 211 -4.36 10.39 -15.92
N GLU A 212 -4.89 11.45 -16.53
CA GLU A 212 -4.49 11.87 -17.87
C GLU A 212 -2.99 12.16 -17.97
N ALA A 213 -2.41 12.81 -16.94
CA ALA A 213 -0.97 13.08 -16.89
C ALA A 213 -0.11 11.79 -16.97
N VAL A 214 -0.57 10.70 -16.33
CA VAL A 214 0.09 9.39 -16.43
C VAL A 214 -0.06 8.80 -17.83
N ARG A 215 -1.24 8.92 -18.44
CA ARG A 215 -1.48 8.48 -19.80
C ARG A 215 -0.57 9.20 -20.79
N GLU A 216 -0.47 10.50 -20.70
CA GLU A 216 0.40 11.32 -21.53
C GLU A 216 1.88 10.94 -21.35
N TYR A 217 2.31 10.71 -20.12
CA TYR A 217 3.65 10.23 -19.82
C TYR A 217 3.95 8.89 -20.51
N ILE A 218 3.03 7.91 -20.41
CA ILE A 218 3.15 6.59 -21.05
C ILE A 218 3.32 6.74 -22.58
N ILE A 219 2.50 7.59 -23.22
CA ILE A 219 2.53 7.79 -24.66
C ILE A 219 3.82 8.51 -25.10
N THR A 220 4.18 9.59 -24.43
CA THR A 220 5.37 10.40 -24.74
C THR A 220 6.66 9.58 -24.64
N HIS A 221 6.76 8.73 -23.60
CA HIS A 221 7.94 7.89 -23.38
C HIS A 221 7.86 6.52 -24.05
N ARG A 222 6.81 6.26 -24.84
CA ARG A 222 6.57 4.99 -25.56
C ARG A 222 6.69 3.78 -24.64
N LEU A 223 6.13 3.86 -23.43
CA LEU A 223 6.17 2.77 -22.48
C LEU A 223 5.19 1.66 -22.89
N TYR A 224 5.58 0.42 -22.58
CA TYR A 224 4.75 -0.78 -22.77
C TYR A 224 4.47 -1.20 -24.23
N LEU A 225 5.18 -0.65 -25.20
CA LEU A 225 5.08 -1.04 -26.62
C LEU A 225 5.79 -2.38 -26.90
#